data_2113b34d55d66304248e482971ae83ff
#
_entry.id   2113b34d55d66304248e482971ae83ff
#
_cell.length_a   1.000
_cell.length_b   1.000
_cell.length_c   1.000
_cell.angle_alpha   90.00
_cell.angle_beta   90.00
_cell.angle_gamma   90.00
#
_symmetry.space_group_name_H-M   'P 1'
#
loop_
_entity.id
_entity.type
_entity.pdbx_description
1 polymer ?
#
loop_
_entity_poly.entity_id
_entity_poly.type
_entity_poly.pdbx_seq_one_letter_code
_entity_poly.pdbx_strand_id
1 'polypeptide(L)'
;VVEPVVAEPVAVVAEPVAAPAETSKTGFFARLEQGLSKTSASIGEGMASLFLGKKIIDDELLEDIETRLLTADVGVEATAVIIQSLTQKVARKQLTDADALYKSLQAELAAMLKPVEAPLVITEKKPFVILVVGVNGAGKTTTIGKLAKKLQLEGKKVMLAAGDTFRAAAVEQ
;
A
#
# COMPACT_ATOMS: atom_id res chain seq x y z
N VAL A 1 -34.71 32.98 -9.95
CA VAL A 1 -33.97 32.52 -11.12
C VAL A 1 -32.54 32.97 -10.89
N VAL A 2 -31.65 32.06 -10.50
CA VAL A 2 -30.23 32.34 -10.31
C VAL A 2 -29.52 31.85 -11.56
N GLU A 3 -28.95 32.77 -12.34
CA GLU A 3 -28.14 32.41 -13.51
C GLU A 3 -26.84 31.70 -13.06
N PRO A 4 -26.39 30.67 -13.77
CA PRO A 4 -25.11 30.03 -13.46
C PRO A 4 -23.95 30.91 -13.90
N VAL A 5 -23.10 31.31 -12.95
CA VAL A 5 -21.83 31.99 -13.24
C VAL A 5 -20.89 30.95 -13.87
N VAL A 6 -20.67 31.09 -15.17
CA VAL A 6 -19.66 30.34 -15.90
C VAL A 6 -18.30 30.97 -15.56
N ALA A 7 -17.51 30.31 -14.73
CA ALA A 7 -16.12 30.70 -14.48
C ALA A 7 -15.27 30.33 -15.71
N GLU A 8 -14.64 31.32 -16.33
CA GLU A 8 -13.68 31.13 -17.41
C GLU A 8 -12.46 30.33 -16.92
N PRO A 9 -11.91 29.45 -17.76
CA PRO A 9 -10.73 28.63 -17.37
C PRO A 9 -9.49 29.54 -17.35
N VAL A 10 -8.95 29.79 -16.16
CA VAL A 10 -7.63 30.40 -16.00
C VAL A 10 -6.57 29.40 -16.43
N ALA A 11 -5.95 29.64 -17.58
CA ALA A 11 -4.80 28.86 -18.03
C ALA A 11 -3.56 29.29 -17.23
N VAL A 12 -3.19 28.51 -16.22
CA VAL A 12 -1.90 28.65 -15.54
C VAL A 12 -0.85 27.99 -16.42
N VAL A 13 -0.05 28.78 -17.11
CA VAL A 13 1.15 28.35 -17.83
C VAL A 13 2.21 28.02 -16.78
N ALA A 14 2.43 26.74 -16.50
CA ALA A 14 3.51 26.31 -15.64
C ALA A 14 4.83 26.34 -16.42
N GLU A 15 5.80 27.14 -15.93
CA GLU A 15 7.20 27.10 -16.40
C GLU A 15 7.80 25.70 -16.26
N PRO A 16 8.70 25.28 -17.16
CA PRO A 16 9.31 23.94 -17.11
C PRO A 16 10.28 23.84 -15.93
N VAL A 17 9.85 23.23 -14.85
CA VAL A 17 10.74 22.84 -13.76
C VAL A 17 11.62 21.69 -14.24
N ALA A 18 12.95 21.88 -14.14
CA ALA A 18 13.97 20.91 -14.51
C ALA A 18 13.67 19.52 -13.95
N ALA A 19 13.84 18.50 -14.81
CA ALA A 19 13.63 17.09 -14.45
C ALA A 19 14.52 16.67 -13.27
N PRO A 20 13.98 16.07 -12.22
CA PRO A 20 14.83 15.45 -11.20
C PRO A 20 15.48 14.21 -11.79
N ALA A 21 16.81 14.09 -11.54
CA ALA A 21 17.63 12.96 -11.92
C ALA A 21 16.97 11.61 -11.57
N GLU A 22 17.23 10.61 -12.40
CA GLU A 22 16.77 9.23 -12.27
C GLU A 22 16.96 8.71 -10.85
N THR A 23 15.87 8.56 -10.11
CA THR A 23 15.89 7.93 -8.80
C THR A 23 16.10 6.43 -9.02
N SER A 24 17.30 5.95 -8.68
CA SER A 24 17.64 4.53 -8.69
C SER A 24 16.52 3.71 -8.00
N LYS A 25 16.27 2.48 -8.48
CA LYS A 25 15.28 1.55 -7.88
C LYS A 25 15.48 1.41 -6.37
N THR A 26 16.71 1.47 -5.90
CA THR A 26 17.11 1.48 -4.49
C THR A 26 16.51 2.66 -3.70
N GLY A 27 16.45 3.85 -4.29
CA GLY A 27 15.84 5.01 -3.63
C GLY A 27 14.32 4.95 -3.54
N PHE A 28 13.65 4.28 -4.48
CA PHE A 28 12.21 4.06 -4.43
C PHE A 28 11.82 3.11 -3.30
N PHE A 29 12.49 1.96 -3.18
CA PHE A 29 12.23 1.00 -2.12
C PHE A 29 12.53 1.55 -0.73
N ALA A 30 13.63 2.30 -0.56
CA ALA A 30 13.96 2.96 0.70
C ALA A 30 12.88 3.99 1.12
N ARG A 31 12.32 4.74 0.17
CA ARG A 31 11.22 5.69 0.46
C ARG A 31 9.91 4.98 0.77
N LEU A 32 9.63 3.85 0.11
CA LEU A 32 8.47 3.03 0.40
C LEU A 32 8.56 2.44 1.80
N GLU A 33 9.70 1.88 2.16
CA GLU A 33 10.00 1.35 3.49
C GLU A 33 9.86 2.43 4.57
N GLN A 34 10.42 3.63 4.34
CA GLN A 34 10.27 4.76 5.23
C GLN A 34 8.82 5.24 5.34
N GLY A 35 8.06 5.23 4.25
CA GLY A 35 6.64 5.59 4.23
C GLY A 35 5.75 4.60 4.97
N LEU A 36 6.13 3.34 5.00
CA LEU A 36 5.42 2.24 5.69
C LEU A 36 5.97 1.98 7.10
N SER A 37 6.98 2.73 7.55
CA SER A 37 7.70 2.48 8.81
C SER A 37 6.76 2.41 10.03
N LYS A 38 5.76 3.28 10.13
CA LYS A 38 4.80 3.28 11.25
C LYS A 38 3.89 2.05 11.25
N THR A 39 3.42 1.62 10.08
CA THR A 39 2.59 0.42 9.94
C THR A 39 3.45 -0.83 10.12
N SER A 40 4.64 -0.85 9.54
CA SER A 40 5.62 -1.93 9.68
C SER A 40 6.08 -2.09 11.12
N ALA A 41 6.31 -0.99 11.87
CA ALA A 41 6.69 -1.06 13.28
C ALA A 41 5.61 -1.73 14.12
N SER A 42 4.33 -1.34 13.98
CA SER A 42 3.26 -1.88 14.82
C SER A 42 2.99 -3.38 14.58
N ILE A 43 3.06 -3.83 13.33
CA ILE A 43 2.83 -5.24 12.97
C ILE A 43 4.13 -6.03 13.04
N GLY A 44 5.22 -5.46 12.51
CA GLY A 44 6.51 -6.13 12.42
C GLY A 44 7.21 -6.32 13.76
N GLU A 45 7.18 -5.32 14.66
CA GLU A 45 7.73 -5.44 16.02
C GLU A 45 6.95 -6.46 16.84
N GLY A 46 5.62 -6.43 16.75
CA GLY A 46 4.77 -7.40 17.41
C GLY A 46 5.01 -8.82 16.90
N MET A 47 5.21 -9.00 15.59
CA MET A 47 5.52 -10.30 14.99
C MET A 47 6.95 -10.71 15.33
N ALA A 48 7.95 -9.82 15.16
CA ALA A 48 9.34 -10.12 15.47
C ALA A 48 9.56 -10.50 16.94
N SER A 49 8.80 -9.90 17.87
CA SER A 49 8.89 -10.23 19.29
C SER A 49 8.49 -11.67 19.60
N LEU A 50 7.60 -12.28 18.83
CA LEU A 50 7.22 -13.69 18.99
C LEU A 50 8.39 -14.64 18.67
N PHE A 51 9.27 -14.23 17.76
CA PHE A 51 10.41 -15.03 17.31
C PHE A 51 11.68 -14.77 18.13
N LEU A 52 11.73 -13.64 18.87
CA LEU A 52 12.89 -13.28 19.69
C LEU A 52 13.11 -14.29 20.80
N GLY A 53 14.21 -15.04 20.71
CA GLY A 53 14.64 -16.01 21.74
C GLY A 53 14.01 -17.38 21.64
N LYS A 54 13.01 -17.60 20.81
CA LYS A 54 12.45 -18.96 20.56
C LYS A 54 13.35 -19.70 19.57
N LYS A 55 13.98 -20.78 20.03
CA LYS A 55 14.81 -21.69 19.22
C LYS A 55 14.03 -22.86 18.63
N ILE A 56 12.85 -23.15 19.20
CA ILE A 56 12.04 -24.32 18.86
C ILE A 56 10.68 -23.82 18.39
N ILE A 57 10.17 -24.42 17.33
CA ILE A 57 8.81 -24.20 16.86
C ILE A 57 7.90 -25.12 17.66
N ASP A 58 7.04 -24.56 18.47
CA ASP A 58 6.01 -25.24 19.25
C ASP A 58 4.59 -24.82 18.80
N ASP A 59 3.59 -25.54 19.30
CA ASP A 59 2.19 -25.24 18.97
C ASP A 59 1.78 -23.86 19.51
N GLU A 60 2.33 -23.43 20.65
CA GLU A 60 2.09 -22.10 21.24
C GLU A 60 2.54 -20.99 20.30
N LEU A 61 3.69 -21.14 19.63
CA LEU A 61 4.17 -20.14 18.67
C LEU A 61 3.24 -20.05 17.45
N LEU A 62 2.67 -21.16 16.98
CA LEU A 62 1.72 -21.18 15.87
C LEU A 62 0.38 -20.51 16.27
N GLU A 63 -0.12 -20.74 17.49
CA GLU A 63 -1.30 -20.06 18.04
C GLU A 63 -1.07 -18.57 18.24
N ASP A 64 0.11 -18.16 18.68
CA ASP A 64 0.50 -16.77 18.81
C ASP A 64 0.52 -16.06 17.44
N ILE A 65 1.06 -16.73 16.40
CA ILE A 65 1.05 -16.21 15.02
C ILE A 65 -0.39 -16.04 14.53
N GLU A 66 -1.25 -17.04 14.73
CA GLU A 66 -2.66 -16.98 14.36
C GLU A 66 -3.35 -15.77 15.01
N THR A 67 -3.20 -15.63 16.32
CA THR A 67 -3.75 -14.50 17.09
C THR A 67 -3.26 -13.16 16.56
N ARG A 68 -1.98 -13.05 16.22
CA ARG A 68 -1.40 -11.83 15.66
C ARG A 68 -1.94 -11.51 14.26
N LEU A 69 -2.10 -12.50 13.39
CA LEU A 69 -2.68 -12.31 12.07
C LEU A 69 -4.13 -11.82 12.17
N LEU A 70 -4.94 -12.42 13.03
CA LEU A 70 -6.32 -11.99 13.29
C LEU A 70 -6.39 -10.58 13.88
N THR A 71 -5.50 -10.26 14.82
CA THR A 71 -5.41 -8.91 15.43
C THR A 71 -4.96 -7.85 14.42
N ALA A 72 -4.17 -8.25 13.42
CA ALA A 72 -3.74 -7.40 12.31
C ALA A 72 -4.77 -7.29 11.18
N ASP A 73 -6.01 -7.72 11.43
CA ASP A 73 -7.14 -7.69 10.49
C ASP A 73 -6.92 -8.56 9.23
N VAL A 74 -6.10 -9.60 9.35
CA VAL A 74 -6.02 -10.65 8.34
C VAL A 74 -7.27 -11.53 8.49
N GLY A 75 -8.05 -11.69 7.43
CA GLY A 75 -9.31 -12.43 7.49
C GLY A 75 -9.14 -13.86 7.99
N VAL A 76 -10.16 -14.37 8.69
CA VAL A 76 -10.14 -15.70 9.34
C VAL A 76 -9.77 -16.82 8.35
N GLU A 77 -10.35 -16.79 7.14
CA GLU A 77 -10.07 -17.79 6.11
C GLU A 77 -8.60 -17.74 5.64
N ALA A 78 -8.09 -16.53 5.41
CA ALA A 78 -6.69 -16.33 5.01
C ALA A 78 -5.73 -16.81 6.11
N THR A 79 -6.01 -16.45 7.37
CA THR A 79 -5.24 -16.88 8.52
C THR A 79 -5.24 -18.41 8.64
N ALA A 80 -6.39 -19.06 8.53
CA ALA A 80 -6.49 -20.52 8.60
C ALA A 80 -5.65 -21.22 7.51
N VAL A 81 -5.67 -20.71 6.28
CA VAL A 81 -4.85 -21.25 5.18
C VAL A 81 -3.35 -21.12 5.49
N ILE A 82 -2.92 -19.96 5.99
CA ILE A 82 -1.53 -19.72 6.35
C ILE A 82 -1.09 -20.67 7.46
N ILE A 83 -1.84 -20.73 8.57
CA ILE A 83 -1.51 -21.58 9.72
C ILE A 83 -1.48 -23.04 9.33
N GLN A 84 -2.44 -23.51 8.54
CA GLN A 84 -2.44 -24.88 8.04
C GLN A 84 -1.19 -25.21 7.21
N SER A 85 -0.78 -24.31 6.32
CA SER A 85 0.43 -24.46 5.51
C SER A 85 1.69 -24.53 6.39
N LEU A 86 1.82 -23.59 7.35
CA LEU A 86 2.97 -23.57 8.27
C LEU A 86 3.03 -24.83 9.11
N THR A 87 1.91 -25.27 9.71
CA THR A 87 1.82 -26.50 10.51
C THR A 87 2.26 -27.72 9.70
N GLN A 88 1.81 -27.85 8.45
CA GLN A 88 2.23 -28.94 7.58
C GLN A 88 3.74 -28.92 7.29
N LYS A 89 4.33 -27.74 7.06
CA LYS A 89 5.77 -27.59 6.81
C LYS A 89 6.59 -27.94 8.06
N VAL A 90 6.11 -27.56 9.24
CA VAL A 90 6.74 -27.95 10.52
C VAL A 90 6.67 -29.46 10.72
N ALA A 91 5.50 -30.09 10.53
CA ALA A 91 5.32 -31.53 10.66
C ALA A 91 6.22 -32.30 9.68
N ARG A 92 6.46 -31.78 8.50
CA ARG A 92 7.39 -32.37 7.50
C ARG A 92 8.87 -32.06 7.76
N LYS A 93 9.20 -31.38 8.87
CA LYS A 93 10.57 -30.94 9.21
C LYS A 93 11.22 -30.05 8.14
N GLN A 94 10.41 -29.30 7.39
CA GLN A 94 10.89 -28.34 6.39
C GLN A 94 11.27 -27.00 7.03
N LEU A 95 10.74 -26.72 8.21
CA LEU A 95 11.04 -25.54 9.02
C LEU A 95 11.69 -26.03 10.32
N THR A 96 12.95 -25.67 10.51
CA THR A 96 13.78 -26.19 11.62
C THR A 96 13.94 -25.22 12.77
N ASP A 97 13.72 -23.92 12.49
CA ASP A 97 13.91 -22.86 13.46
C ASP A 97 12.92 -21.69 13.23
N ALA A 98 12.87 -20.79 14.19
CA ALA A 98 11.97 -19.64 14.19
C ALA A 98 12.22 -18.70 12.99
N ASP A 99 13.46 -18.54 12.54
CA ASP A 99 13.79 -17.71 11.37
C ASP A 99 13.25 -18.30 10.07
N ALA A 100 13.35 -19.62 9.90
CA ALA A 100 12.78 -20.33 8.76
C ALA A 100 11.24 -20.22 8.76
N LEU A 101 10.60 -20.32 9.93
CA LEU A 101 9.16 -20.13 10.08
C LEU A 101 8.74 -18.72 9.71
N TYR A 102 9.46 -17.69 10.20
CA TYR A 102 9.19 -16.29 9.86
C TYR A 102 9.29 -16.01 8.35
N LYS A 103 10.34 -16.50 7.70
CA LYS A 103 10.52 -16.38 6.25
C LYS A 103 9.42 -17.10 5.49
N SER A 104 8.99 -18.27 5.97
CA SER A 104 7.89 -19.02 5.38
C SER A 104 6.57 -18.27 5.51
N LEU A 105 6.28 -17.67 6.66
CA LEU A 105 5.12 -16.81 6.88
C LEU A 105 5.09 -15.63 5.89
N GLN A 106 6.22 -14.92 5.73
CA GLN A 106 6.33 -13.84 4.75
C GLN A 106 6.07 -14.32 3.32
N ALA A 107 6.59 -15.49 2.96
CA ALA A 107 6.39 -16.08 1.64
C ALA A 107 4.93 -16.46 1.39
N GLU A 108 4.22 -17.01 2.39
CA GLU A 108 2.78 -17.33 2.29
C GLU A 108 1.94 -16.07 2.08
N LEU A 109 2.18 -15.02 2.88
CA LEU A 109 1.50 -13.74 2.75
C LEU A 109 1.71 -13.12 1.36
N ALA A 110 2.95 -13.13 0.87
CA ALA A 110 3.28 -12.64 -0.47
C ALA A 110 2.62 -13.49 -1.57
N ALA A 111 2.59 -14.81 -1.42
CA ALA A 111 1.97 -15.72 -2.38
C ALA A 111 0.46 -15.50 -2.47
N MET A 112 -0.21 -15.20 -1.35
CA MET A 112 -1.64 -14.88 -1.33
C MET A 112 -1.97 -13.58 -2.06
N LEU A 113 -1.09 -12.58 -2.03
CA LEU A 113 -1.28 -11.29 -2.71
C LEU A 113 -0.94 -11.35 -4.20
N LYS A 114 -0.06 -12.26 -4.61
CA LYS A 114 0.42 -12.35 -6.00
C LYS A 114 -0.68 -12.52 -7.06
N PRO A 115 -1.74 -13.32 -6.86
CA PRO A 115 -2.81 -13.47 -7.86
C PRO A 115 -3.65 -12.21 -8.09
N VAL A 116 -3.68 -11.31 -7.10
CA VAL A 116 -4.45 -10.05 -7.16
C VAL A 116 -3.57 -8.84 -7.51
N GLU A 117 -2.28 -9.04 -7.69
CA GLU A 117 -1.36 -8.01 -8.16
C GLU A 117 -1.72 -7.60 -9.58
N ALA A 118 -2.06 -6.32 -9.76
CA ALA A 118 -2.36 -5.76 -11.06
C ALA A 118 -1.79 -4.34 -11.18
N PRO A 119 -1.12 -3.99 -12.28
CA PRO A 119 -0.68 -2.64 -12.54
C PRO A 119 -1.87 -1.73 -12.85
N LEU A 120 -1.75 -0.44 -12.52
CA LEU A 120 -2.69 0.56 -13.01
C LEU A 120 -2.45 0.79 -14.50
N VAL A 121 -3.34 0.26 -15.34
CA VAL A 121 -3.28 0.42 -16.79
C VAL A 121 -4.24 1.52 -17.23
N ILE A 122 -3.70 2.61 -17.80
CA ILE A 122 -4.50 3.68 -18.39
C ILE A 122 -4.85 3.27 -19.82
N THR A 123 -6.11 2.91 -20.03
CA THR A 123 -6.63 2.53 -21.35
C THR A 123 -7.02 3.77 -22.17
N GLU A 124 -7.25 3.60 -23.48
CA GLU A 124 -7.61 4.68 -24.44
C GLU A 124 -9.02 5.26 -24.25
N LYS A 125 -9.53 5.31 -23.04
CA LYS A 125 -10.80 6.01 -22.73
C LYS A 125 -10.57 7.52 -22.72
N LYS A 126 -11.53 8.27 -23.27
CA LYS A 126 -11.46 9.74 -23.39
C LYS A 126 -12.68 10.39 -22.75
N PRO A 127 -12.59 10.88 -21.53
CA PRO A 127 -11.44 10.81 -20.60
C PRO A 127 -11.36 9.46 -19.89
N PHE A 128 -10.14 9.08 -19.45
CA PHE A 128 -9.95 8.01 -18.46
C PHE A 128 -10.11 8.63 -17.07
N VAL A 129 -11.14 8.26 -16.34
CA VAL A 129 -11.48 8.85 -15.05
C VAL A 129 -10.98 7.97 -13.91
N ILE A 130 -10.21 8.55 -13.00
CA ILE A 130 -9.76 7.92 -11.75
C ILE A 130 -10.45 8.62 -10.59
N LEU A 131 -11.32 7.91 -9.87
CA LEU A 131 -11.96 8.40 -8.66
C LEU A 131 -11.18 7.92 -7.44
N VAL A 132 -10.67 8.88 -6.64
CA VAL A 132 -9.93 8.60 -5.40
C VAL A 132 -10.86 8.83 -4.22
N VAL A 133 -11.15 7.76 -3.48
CA VAL A 133 -12.05 7.76 -2.32
C VAL A 133 -11.30 7.39 -1.04
N GLY A 134 -11.84 7.78 0.11
CA GLY A 134 -11.27 7.45 1.42
C GLY A 134 -11.79 8.39 2.51
N VAL A 135 -11.53 8.03 3.78
CA VAL A 135 -11.89 8.84 4.94
C VAL A 135 -11.04 10.11 5.06
N ASN A 136 -11.46 11.05 5.92
CA ASN A 136 -10.68 12.27 6.14
C ASN A 136 -9.30 11.94 6.74
N GLY A 137 -8.26 12.63 6.29
CA GLY A 137 -6.89 12.37 6.73
C GLY A 137 -6.19 11.15 6.11
N ALA A 138 -6.88 10.34 5.29
CA ALA A 138 -6.29 9.16 4.64
C ALA A 138 -5.21 9.44 3.58
N GLY A 139 -4.94 10.73 3.27
CA GLY A 139 -3.93 11.10 2.29
C GLY A 139 -4.40 11.16 0.84
N LYS A 140 -5.72 11.26 0.59
CA LYS A 140 -6.29 11.34 -0.78
C LYS A 140 -5.63 12.43 -1.63
N THR A 141 -5.62 13.67 -1.15
CA THR A 141 -5.08 14.82 -1.88
C THR A 141 -3.59 14.61 -2.20
N THR A 142 -2.81 14.15 -1.24
CA THR A 142 -1.40 13.83 -1.43
C THR A 142 -1.19 12.74 -2.49
N THR A 143 -2.02 11.71 -2.47
CA THR A 143 -1.98 10.61 -3.45
C THR A 143 -2.34 11.09 -4.85
N ILE A 144 -3.39 11.92 -4.97
CA ILE A 144 -3.81 12.53 -6.24
C ILE A 144 -2.66 13.36 -6.83
N GLY A 145 -2.03 14.23 -6.05
CA GLY A 145 -0.91 15.06 -6.52
C GLY A 145 0.28 14.22 -7.00
N LYS A 146 0.67 13.18 -6.26
CA LYS A 146 1.75 12.26 -6.65
C LYS A 146 1.41 11.48 -7.92
N LEU A 147 0.18 10.97 -8.02
CA LEU A 147 -0.28 10.22 -9.19
C LEU A 147 -0.35 11.11 -10.43
N ALA A 148 -0.90 12.32 -10.30
CA ALA A 148 -0.95 13.30 -11.36
C ALA A 148 0.46 13.64 -11.89
N LYS A 149 1.41 13.91 -10.98
CA LYS A 149 2.81 14.16 -11.35
C LYS A 149 3.45 12.97 -12.06
N LYS A 150 3.22 11.76 -11.59
CA LYS A 150 3.71 10.54 -12.25
C LYS A 150 3.18 10.43 -13.68
N LEU A 151 1.86 10.58 -13.86
CA LEU A 151 1.22 10.48 -15.18
C LEU A 151 1.69 11.59 -16.13
N GLN A 152 1.93 12.82 -15.64
CA GLN A 152 2.53 13.89 -16.42
C GLN A 152 3.94 13.54 -16.91
N LEU A 153 4.77 12.95 -16.05
CA LEU A 153 6.11 12.49 -16.42
C LEU A 153 6.08 11.37 -17.46
N GLU A 154 5.01 10.58 -17.50
CA GLU A 154 4.74 9.57 -18.53
C GLU A 154 4.12 10.18 -19.82
N GLY A 155 4.06 11.52 -19.92
CA GLY A 155 3.53 12.23 -21.10
C GLY A 155 2.01 12.24 -21.20
N LYS A 156 1.27 11.88 -20.14
CA LYS A 156 -0.20 11.92 -20.13
C LYS A 156 -0.70 13.34 -19.84
N LYS A 157 -1.78 13.75 -20.52
CA LYS A 157 -2.50 14.98 -20.19
C LYS A 157 -3.41 14.68 -18.99
N VAL A 158 -3.19 15.38 -17.89
CA VAL A 158 -3.90 15.16 -16.63
C VAL A 158 -4.75 16.39 -16.33
N MET A 159 -5.99 16.16 -15.94
CA MET A 159 -6.90 17.18 -15.39
C MET A 159 -7.31 16.75 -13.98
N LEU A 160 -7.25 17.66 -13.04
CA LEU A 160 -7.70 17.45 -11.67
C LEU A 160 -9.07 18.09 -11.48
N ALA A 161 -9.98 17.36 -10.81
CA ALA A 161 -11.29 17.86 -10.42
C ALA A 161 -11.41 17.80 -8.89
N ALA A 162 -11.51 18.96 -8.24
CA ALA A 162 -11.74 19.07 -6.82
C ALA A 162 -13.23 18.88 -6.52
N GLY A 163 -13.63 17.72 -6.01
CA GLY A 163 -15.00 17.41 -5.60
C GLY A 163 -15.27 17.60 -4.11
N ASP A 164 -14.28 18.02 -3.33
CA ASP A 164 -14.42 18.27 -1.88
C ASP A 164 -14.90 19.71 -1.64
N THR A 165 -16.21 19.88 -1.64
CA THR A 165 -16.85 21.19 -1.42
C THR A 165 -16.95 21.60 0.05
N PHE A 166 -16.58 20.72 0.98
CA PHE A 166 -16.65 20.97 2.41
C PHE A 166 -15.37 21.58 3.01
N ARG A 167 -14.27 21.61 2.26
CA ARG A 167 -12.97 22.15 2.68
C ARG A 167 -12.62 23.39 1.91
N ALA A 168 -12.51 24.53 2.62
CA ALA A 168 -12.23 25.83 2.03
C ALA A 168 -10.91 25.91 1.21
N ALA A 169 -9.93 25.04 1.48
CA ALA A 169 -8.62 24.99 0.83
C ALA A 169 -8.45 23.82 -0.15
N ALA A 170 -9.51 23.12 -0.53
CA ALA A 170 -9.40 21.91 -1.38
C ALA A 170 -8.91 22.22 -2.81
N VAL A 171 -9.12 23.45 -3.29
CA VAL A 171 -8.74 23.88 -4.64
C VAL A 171 -7.30 24.41 -4.68
N GLU A 172 -6.81 24.98 -3.57
CA GLU A 172 -5.47 25.60 -3.50
C GLU A 172 -4.35 24.59 -3.18
N GLN A 173 -4.66 23.40 -2.71
CA GLN A 173 -3.73 22.30 -2.44
C GLN A 173 -3.37 21.52 -3.71
#